data_fcd3aa48c1ee4563578f6de1d2c458a6
#
_entry.id   fcd3aa48c1ee4563578f6de1d2c458a6
#
_cell.length_a   1.000
_cell.length_b   1.000
_cell.length_c   1.000
_cell.angle_alpha   90.00
_cell.angle_beta   90.00
_cell.angle_gamma   90.00
#
_symmetry.space_group_name_H-M   'P 1'
#
loop_
_entity.id
_entity.type
_entity.pdbx_description
1 polymer ?
#
loop_
_entity_poly.entity_id
_entity_poly.type
_entity_poly.pdbx_seq_one_letter_code
_entity_poly.pdbx_strand_id
1 'polypeptide(L)'
;MSEYLDRINEANDIKKIEPEAYDALASEIRSFIIESVSEHGGHLASNLGVVELTMALHLCMDFPNDKLIWDVGHQAYTHKLLTGRKEDFSGLRTFGGMSGFPKHKESPCDAFDTGHSSTSISAALGYARARDLKGEDRTVVAVIGDGSLTGGMAYEALNNVSHLKSNMIIVLNDNKMSISENVGGLSKHLTALRTRESYMDFKLDVEKKLKQIPHVGDSVARSVKKSKDSIRQLLVKGGFFEDFGIKYIGPIDGHDIKEMVRVLNALKRLNEPVVMHVVTQKGRGYVPAEKNPSAFHGVGSFDIATGESLAGKSLTYTSVFSKTICRLGKAHPDVVTICAAMPDGTGLTAFKKHFPDRFFDVGIAEQHAVTFAAGLAAGGMNPFVAVYSSFLQRAYDQIIHDVCIQNLPVVFCVDRAGLVGADGETHQGIFDLSYLSMIPNMTVCAPKNKYELYDMLYFAYQYHGPIAIRYPRGGAYEGFKNMRPPIEYGRSELMFEGEKIALVAVGSMVQTAVQVREKLLDKGINATVVNARFVCPLDTECLDRLSIDHQWIVTMEENVLKGGFGEACGDYLLEKHEDVRLIHVGVPDVYVEHGGVDQLKKTLHMDADSIVERICSAMSDAEDQ
;
A
#
# COMPACT_ATOMS: atom_id res chain seq x y z
N MET A 1 2.48 -12.54 -32.02
CA MET A 1 2.99 -11.21 -32.43
C MET A 1 1.83 -10.23 -32.28
N SER A 2 2.02 -9.18 -31.54
CA SER A 2 1.00 -8.12 -31.36
C SER A 2 1.08 -7.19 -32.56
N GLU A 3 -0.02 -6.98 -33.29
CA GLU A 3 -0.02 -6.18 -34.51
C GLU A 3 0.04 -4.68 -34.22
N TYR A 4 -0.73 -4.23 -33.19
CA TYR A 4 -0.89 -2.81 -32.86
C TYR A 4 -0.02 -2.40 -31.66
N LEU A 5 0.13 -3.25 -30.66
CA LEU A 5 0.96 -2.95 -29.49
C LEU A 5 2.46 -2.82 -29.87
N ASP A 6 2.92 -3.56 -30.86
CA ASP A 6 4.31 -3.48 -31.39
C ASP A 6 4.59 -2.15 -32.13
N ARG A 7 3.56 -1.37 -32.44
CA ARG A 7 3.67 0.00 -33.00
C ARG A 7 3.80 1.08 -31.93
N ILE A 8 3.68 0.75 -30.64
CA ILE A 8 3.78 1.68 -29.52
C ILE A 8 5.20 1.58 -28.94
N ASN A 9 6.07 2.52 -29.30
CA ASN A 9 7.47 2.55 -28.88
C ASN A 9 7.82 3.75 -28.02
N GLU A 10 6.99 4.81 -28.06
CA GLU A 10 7.15 6.02 -27.26
C GLU A 10 5.80 6.64 -26.86
N ALA A 11 5.85 7.61 -25.97
CA ALA A 11 4.65 8.34 -25.57
C ALA A 11 3.99 9.00 -26.79
N ASN A 12 2.66 9.01 -26.81
CA ASN A 12 1.80 9.54 -27.88
C ASN A 12 1.71 8.68 -29.16
N ASP A 13 2.42 7.56 -29.31
CA ASP A 13 2.30 6.69 -30.48
C ASP A 13 0.89 6.13 -30.67
N ILE A 14 0.12 5.95 -29.60
CA ILE A 14 -1.28 5.54 -29.68
C ILE A 14 -2.12 6.46 -30.59
N LYS A 15 -1.74 7.74 -30.71
CA LYS A 15 -2.44 8.71 -31.57
C LYS A 15 -2.26 8.43 -33.07
N LYS A 16 -1.29 7.55 -33.41
CA LYS A 16 -1.03 7.09 -34.76
C LYS A 16 -1.83 5.83 -35.14
N ILE A 17 -2.56 5.24 -34.18
CA ILE A 17 -3.40 4.05 -34.39
C ILE A 17 -4.79 4.49 -34.84
N GLU A 18 -5.30 3.81 -35.84
CA GLU A 18 -6.61 4.07 -36.42
C GLU A 18 -7.75 3.75 -35.43
N PRO A 19 -8.82 4.55 -35.36
CA PRO A 19 -9.92 4.33 -34.42
C PRO A 19 -10.64 2.97 -34.53
N GLU A 20 -10.56 2.33 -35.70
CA GLU A 20 -11.11 1.00 -35.95
C GLU A 20 -10.30 -0.11 -35.27
N ALA A 21 -9.01 0.15 -34.97
CA ALA A 21 -8.11 -0.79 -34.33
C ALA A 21 -8.07 -0.69 -32.79
N TYR A 22 -8.79 0.25 -32.17
CA TYR A 22 -8.72 0.46 -30.71
C TYR A 22 -9.14 -0.77 -29.91
N ASP A 23 -10.18 -1.50 -30.33
CA ASP A 23 -10.64 -2.70 -29.63
C ASP A 23 -9.61 -3.84 -29.75
N ALA A 24 -8.94 -3.95 -30.91
CA ALA A 24 -7.87 -4.91 -31.12
C ALA A 24 -6.66 -4.58 -30.24
N LEU A 25 -6.22 -3.32 -30.21
CA LEU A 25 -5.13 -2.86 -29.35
C LEU A 25 -5.46 -3.09 -27.87
N ALA A 26 -6.68 -2.80 -27.41
CA ALA A 26 -7.11 -3.08 -26.05
C ALA A 26 -7.04 -4.57 -25.69
N SER A 27 -7.38 -5.44 -26.63
CA SER A 27 -7.26 -6.89 -26.48
C SER A 27 -5.81 -7.35 -26.38
N GLU A 28 -4.91 -6.82 -27.22
CA GLU A 28 -3.48 -7.11 -27.19
C GLU A 28 -2.84 -6.66 -25.88
N ILE A 29 -3.16 -5.44 -25.40
CA ILE A 29 -2.70 -4.94 -24.11
C ILE A 29 -3.12 -5.87 -22.97
N ARG A 30 -4.39 -6.33 -22.95
CA ARG A 30 -4.87 -7.26 -21.93
C ARG A 30 -4.12 -8.58 -21.94
N SER A 31 -3.95 -9.17 -23.12
CA SER A 31 -3.23 -10.44 -23.26
C SER A 31 -1.79 -10.29 -22.76
N PHE A 32 -1.11 -9.23 -23.14
CA PHE A 32 0.25 -8.93 -22.69
C PHE A 32 0.35 -8.77 -21.17
N ILE A 33 -0.58 -8.02 -20.55
CA ILE A 33 -0.61 -7.84 -19.08
C ILE A 33 -0.88 -9.18 -18.37
N ILE A 34 -1.79 -10.01 -18.88
CA ILE A 34 -2.08 -11.33 -18.30
C ILE A 34 -0.84 -12.22 -18.36
N GLU A 35 -0.17 -12.30 -19.51
CA GLU A 35 1.05 -13.06 -19.69
C GLU A 35 2.15 -12.59 -18.74
N SER A 36 2.48 -11.31 -18.76
CA SER A 36 3.53 -10.73 -17.91
C SER A 36 3.27 -10.92 -16.41
N VAL A 37 2.03 -10.67 -15.95
CA VAL A 37 1.68 -10.82 -14.52
C VAL A 37 1.59 -12.30 -14.12
N SER A 38 1.26 -13.21 -15.02
CA SER A 38 1.28 -14.64 -14.74
C SER A 38 2.68 -15.16 -14.39
N GLU A 39 3.71 -14.56 -14.96
CA GLU A 39 5.12 -14.94 -14.73
C GLU A 39 5.72 -14.24 -13.50
N HIS A 40 5.54 -12.92 -13.41
CA HIS A 40 6.23 -12.09 -12.42
C HIS A 40 5.38 -11.75 -11.18
N GLY A 41 4.08 -12.03 -11.24
CA GLY A 41 3.12 -11.49 -10.28
C GLY A 41 2.85 -10.00 -10.51
N GLY A 42 1.84 -9.45 -9.84
CA GLY A 42 1.47 -8.04 -9.98
C GLY A 42 0.02 -7.75 -9.67
N HIS A 43 -0.42 -6.54 -10.04
CA HIS A 43 -1.79 -6.08 -9.85
C HIS A 43 -2.61 -6.34 -11.12
N LEU A 44 -3.25 -7.52 -11.22
CA LEU A 44 -3.90 -7.93 -12.48
C LEU A 44 -5.28 -7.30 -12.67
N ALA A 45 -6.21 -7.58 -11.75
CA ALA A 45 -7.63 -7.24 -11.95
C ALA A 45 -7.85 -5.73 -12.10
N SER A 46 -7.09 -4.91 -11.39
CA SER A 46 -7.18 -3.44 -11.45
C SER A 46 -6.71 -2.91 -12.80
N ASN A 47 -5.63 -3.47 -13.36
CA ASN A 47 -5.11 -3.08 -14.68
C ASN A 47 -6.05 -3.48 -15.82
N LEU A 48 -6.57 -4.71 -15.79
CA LEU A 48 -7.50 -5.19 -16.81
C LEU A 48 -8.79 -4.36 -16.89
N GLY A 49 -9.20 -3.77 -15.77
CA GLY A 49 -10.41 -2.94 -15.70
C GLY A 49 -10.27 -1.55 -16.29
N VAL A 50 -9.06 -1.04 -16.50
CA VAL A 50 -8.84 0.36 -16.93
C VAL A 50 -8.09 0.49 -18.27
N VAL A 51 -8.03 -0.56 -19.08
CA VAL A 51 -7.31 -0.53 -20.36
C VAL A 51 -7.89 0.55 -21.28
N GLU A 52 -9.18 0.52 -21.56
CA GLU A 52 -9.85 1.49 -22.43
C GLU A 52 -9.83 2.90 -21.85
N LEU A 53 -10.02 3.04 -20.53
CA LEU A 53 -9.91 4.33 -19.85
C LEU A 53 -8.52 4.94 -20.04
N THR A 54 -7.47 4.14 -19.86
CA THR A 54 -6.08 4.60 -20.03
C THR A 54 -5.80 4.96 -21.49
N MET A 55 -6.26 4.16 -22.45
CA MET A 55 -6.16 4.47 -23.88
C MET A 55 -6.86 5.79 -24.21
N ALA A 56 -8.08 6.03 -23.70
CA ALA A 56 -8.82 7.27 -23.94
C ALA A 56 -8.07 8.49 -23.38
N LEU A 57 -7.47 8.38 -22.18
CA LEU A 57 -6.63 9.43 -21.59
C LEU A 57 -5.42 9.72 -22.48
N HIS A 58 -4.70 8.70 -22.97
CA HIS A 58 -3.53 8.85 -23.84
C HIS A 58 -3.87 9.43 -25.21
N LEU A 59 -5.04 9.13 -25.75
CA LEU A 59 -5.52 9.73 -26.99
C LEU A 59 -5.83 11.23 -26.84
N CYS A 60 -6.21 11.66 -25.63
CA CYS A 60 -6.60 13.06 -25.35
C CYS A 60 -5.49 13.92 -24.76
N MET A 61 -4.50 13.33 -24.11
CA MET A 61 -3.41 14.03 -23.41
C MET A 61 -2.14 14.05 -24.26
N ASP A 62 -1.27 15.03 -23.98
CA ASP A 62 0.04 15.16 -24.65
C ASP A 62 1.17 14.96 -23.65
N PHE A 63 1.76 13.77 -23.65
CA PHE A 63 2.82 13.38 -22.74
C PHE A 63 4.21 13.78 -23.26
N PRO A 64 5.12 14.22 -22.38
CA PRO A 64 5.01 14.36 -20.91
C PRO A 64 4.50 15.74 -20.45
N ASN A 65 4.03 16.62 -21.36
CA ASN A 65 3.59 17.98 -21.00
C ASN A 65 2.37 17.95 -20.07
N ASP A 66 1.30 17.28 -20.49
CA ASP A 66 0.10 17.06 -19.65
C ASP A 66 0.43 16.16 -18.45
N LYS A 67 -0.28 16.33 -17.34
CA LYS A 67 -0.01 15.61 -16.09
C LYS A 67 -1.14 14.69 -15.71
N LEU A 68 -0.85 13.39 -15.69
CA LEU A 68 -1.74 12.32 -15.26
C LEU A 68 -1.26 11.78 -13.91
N ILE A 69 -2.08 11.94 -12.88
CA ILE A 69 -1.79 11.47 -11.53
C ILE A 69 -2.72 10.30 -11.19
N TRP A 70 -2.13 9.13 -10.98
CA TRP A 70 -2.83 7.93 -10.58
C TRP A 70 -2.99 7.87 -9.07
N ASP A 71 -4.19 7.62 -8.57
CA ASP A 71 -4.39 7.28 -7.17
C ASP A 71 -3.94 5.82 -6.92
N VAL A 72 -3.17 5.58 -5.87
CA VAL A 72 -2.45 4.31 -5.64
C VAL A 72 -1.43 4.01 -6.73
N GLY A 73 -1.84 3.99 -7.99
CA GLY A 73 -0.98 3.73 -9.16
C GLY A 73 -0.79 2.26 -9.52
N HIS A 74 -1.41 1.34 -8.78
CA HIS A 74 -1.35 -0.10 -9.07
C HIS A 74 -2.05 -0.51 -10.37
N GLN A 75 -2.82 0.38 -10.99
CA GLN A 75 -3.52 0.21 -12.26
C GLN A 75 -2.82 0.87 -13.46
N ALA A 76 -1.51 1.20 -13.34
CA ALA A 76 -0.78 2.00 -14.34
C ALA A 76 -0.03 1.17 -15.39
N TYR A 77 -0.25 -0.15 -15.50
CA TYR A 77 0.51 -0.97 -16.47
C TYR A 77 0.22 -0.60 -17.92
N THR A 78 -1.03 -0.34 -18.27
CA THR A 78 -1.39 0.19 -19.59
C THR A 78 -0.71 1.54 -19.87
N HIS A 79 -0.61 2.44 -18.88
CA HIS A 79 0.12 3.69 -19.00
C HIS A 79 1.61 3.47 -19.28
N LYS A 80 2.24 2.51 -18.60
CA LYS A 80 3.64 2.12 -18.85
C LYS A 80 3.83 1.58 -20.27
N LEU A 81 2.92 0.71 -20.76
CA LEU A 81 2.94 0.21 -22.12
C LEU A 81 2.81 1.34 -23.15
N LEU A 82 1.85 2.24 -22.97
CA LEU A 82 1.59 3.35 -23.89
C LEU A 82 2.64 4.48 -23.82
N THR A 83 3.62 4.38 -22.93
CA THR A 83 4.79 5.26 -22.84
C THR A 83 6.10 4.58 -23.26
N GLY A 84 6.02 3.44 -23.99
CA GLY A 84 7.16 2.79 -24.64
C GLY A 84 7.95 1.84 -23.75
N ARG A 85 7.43 1.43 -22.58
CA ARG A 85 8.14 0.56 -21.60
C ARG A 85 7.77 -0.93 -21.72
N LYS A 86 7.38 -1.41 -22.91
CA LYS A 86 6.95 -2.79 -23.11
C LYS A 86 8.04 -3.81 -22.75
N GLU A 87 9.27 -3.56 -23.17
CA GLU A 87 10.40 -4.48 -22.93
C GLU A 87 10.76 -4.59 -21.44
N ASP A 88 10.53 -3.53 -20.67
CA ASP A 88 10.83 -3.48 -19.24
C ASP A 88 9.92 -4.39 -18.41
N PHE A 89 8.80 -4.85 -18.97
CA PHE A 89 7.90 -5.78 -18.30
C PHE A 89 8.53 -7.14 -17.99
N SER A 90 9.60 -7.53 -18.68
CA SER A 90 10.40 -8.71 -18.35
C SER A 90 11.05 -8.62 -16.96
N GLY A 91 11.21 -7.40 -16.43
CA GLY A 91 11.70 -7.11 -15.07
C GLY A 91 10.64 -6.57 -14.12
N LEU A 92 9.34 -6.71 -14.43
CA LEU A 92 8.27 -6.15 -13.59
C LEU A 92 8.36 -6.65 -12.15
N ARG A 93 8.51 -5.71 -11.19
CA ARG A 93 8.58 -5.94 -9.74
C ARG A 93 9.74 -6.83 -9.29
N THR A 94 10.73 -7.05 -10.15
CA THR A 94 11.97 -7.74 -9.80
C THR A 94 13.06 -6.74 -9.39
N PHE A 95 14.04 -7.18 -8.62
CA PHE A 95 15.14 -6.33 -8.16
C PHE A 95 15.88 -5.69 -9.34
N GLY A 96 16.01 -4.36 -9.32
CA GLY A 96 16.62 -3.59 -10.40
C GLY A 96 15.78 -3.47 -11.68
N GLY A 97 14.58 -4.04 -11.71
CA GLY A 97 13.65 -3.95 -12.83
C GLY A 97 12.60 -2.85 -12.67
N MET A 98 11.52 -2.92 -13.46
CA MET A 98 10.45 -1.94 -13.48
C MET A 98 9.53 -2.06 -12.26
N SER A 99 9.19 -0.94 -11.63
CA SER A 99 8.23 -0.87 -10.51
C SER A 99 6.81 -1.25 -10.92
N GLY A 100 6.05 -1.83 -10.00
CA GLY A 100 4.60 -2.04 -10.14
C GLY A 100 3.75 -0.76 -10.02
N PHE A 101 4.36 0.39 -9.76
CA PHE A 101 3.72 1.69 -9.60
C PHE A 101 4.39 2.74 -10.51
N PRO A 102 3.73 3.88 -10.80
CA PRO A 102 4.38 5.00 -11.48
C PRO A 102 5.60 5.49 -10.70
N LYS A 103 6.69 5.72 -11.42
CA LYS A 103 7.95 6.23 -10.88
C LYS A 103 8.54 7.28 -11.79
N HIS A 104 8.72 8.49 -11.27
CA HIS A 104 9.29 9.60 -12.03
C HIS A 104 10.71 9.28 -12.58
N LYS A 105 11.48 8.49 -11.82
CA LYS A 105 12.80 8.03 -12.24
C LYS A 105 12.78 7.07 -13.44
N GLU A 106 11.65 6.39 -13.71
CA GLU A 106 11.50 5.47 -14.85
C GLU A 106 11.08 6.21 -16.11
N SER A 107 10.24 7.24 -15.99
CA SER A 107 9.72 7.96 -17.15
C SER A 107 9.27 9.38 -16.78
N PRO A 108 9.56 10.40 -17.61
CA PRO A 108 9.02 11.75 -17.44
C PRO A 108 7.49 11.81 -17.61
N CYS A 109 6.86 10.75 -18.12
CA CYS A 109 5.41 10.61 -18.24
C CYS A 109 4.74 10.22 -16.90
N ASP A 110 5.50 9.67 -15.94
CA ASP A 110 5.06 9.38 -14.59
C ASP A 110 5.15 10.68 -13.77
N ALA A 111 4.07 11.47 -13.76
CA ALA A 111 4.09 12.81 -13.20
C ALA A 111 4.30 12.83 -11.68
N PHE A 112 3.91 11.77 -10.97
CA PHE A 112 3.98 11.69 -9.51
C PHE A 112 4.17 10.24 -9.05
N ASP A 113 5.12 10.01 -8.15
CA ASP A 113 5.33 8.69 -7.53
C ASP A 113 4.16 8.38 -6.60
N THR A 114 3.54 7.22 -6.78
CA THR A 114 2.36 6.82 -6.02
C THR A 114 2.52 5.41 -5.46
N GLY A 115 1.65 5.03 -4.55
CA GLY A 115 1.61 3.72 -3.89
C GLY A 115 0.50 3.65 -2.85
N HIS A 116 0.24 4.78 -2.16
CA HIS A 116 -0.84 4.92 -1.19
C HIS A 116 -2.06 5.62 -1.80
N SER A 117 -3.24 5.33 -1.25
CA SER A 117 -4.52 5.85 -1.73
C SER A 117 -4.78 7.30 -1.35
N SER A 118 -5.78 7.91 -2.01
CA SER A 118 -6.43 9.18 -1.64
C SER A 118 -5.57 10.44 -1.80
N THR A 119 -4.39 10.35 -2.44
CA THR A 119 -3.45 11.47 -2.61
C THR A 119 -3.57 12.18 -3.96
N SER A 120 -4.16 11.53 -4.96
CA SER A 120 -4.12 11.96 -6.36
C SER A 120 -4.77 13.32 -6.59
N ILE A 121 -5.92 13.60 -5.97
CA ILE A 121 -6.63 14.88 -6.15
C ILE A 121 -5.79 16.02 -5.58
N SER A 122 -5.19 15.85 -4.39
CA SER A 122 -4.30 16.86 -3.79
C SER A 122 -3.09 17.14 -4.65
N ALA A 123 -2.40 16.09 -5.13
CA ALA A 123 -1.23 16.23 -5.99
C ALA A 123 -1.59 16.91 -7.32
N ALA A 124 -2.69 16.52 -7.95
CA ALA A 124 -3.18 17.12 -9.19
C ALA A 124 -3.59 18.59 -9.00
N LEU A 125 -4.23 18.94 -7.87
CA LEU A 125 -4.55 20.32 -7.56
C LEU A 125 -3.27 21.16 -7.42
N GLY A 126 -2.22 20.61 -6.78
CA GLY A 126 -0.90 21.24 -6.71
C GLY A 126 -0.30 21.52 -8.10
N TYR A 127 -0.36 20.55 -9.00
CA TYR A 127 0.06 20.72 -10.40
C TYR A 127 -0.75 21.78 -11.15
N ALA A 128 -2.08 21.76 -10.97
CA ALA A 128 -2.96 22.74 -11.59
C ALA A 128 -2.68 24.17 -11.10
N ARG A 129 -2.46 24.34 -9.80
CA ARG A 129 -2.08 25.66 -9.23
C ARG A 129 -0.70 26.11 -9.68
N ALA A 130 0.30 25.23 -9.75
CA ALA A 130 1.62 25.57 -10.26
C ALA A 130 1.56 26.02 -11.72
N ARG A 131 0.76 25.31 -12.57
CA ARG A 131 0.47 25.72 -13.95
C ARG A 131 -0.12 27.12 -14.01
N ASP A 132 -1.18 27.37 -13.22
CA ASP A 132 -1.91 28.64 -13.22
C ASP A 132 -0.98 29.81 -12.81
N LEU A 133 -0.17 29.61 -11.77
CA LEU A 133 0.78 30.63 -11.28
C LEU A 133 1.91 30.93 -12.27
N LYS A 134 2.30 29.93 -13.09
CA LYS A 134 3.33 30.10 -14.13
C LYS A 134 2.76 30.58 -15.47
N GLY A 135 1.44 30.62 -15.61
CA GLY A 135 0.77 30.95 -16.90
C GLY A 135 1.03 29.89 -17.98
N GLU A 136 1.24 28.62 -17.58
CA GLU A 136 1.44 27.51 -18.50
C GLU A 136 0.11 26.94 -18.99
N ASP A 137 0.11 26.32 -20.17
CA ASP A 137 -1.06 25.65 -20.74
C ASP A 137 -0.82 24.13 -20.82
N ARG A 138 -1.30 23.41 -19.81
CA ARG A 138 -1.27 21.94 -19.77
C ARG A 138 -2.53 21.40 -19.11
N THR A 139 -2.94 20.21 -19.54
CA THR A 139 -4.03 19.46 -18.91
C THR A 139 -3.53 18.76 -17.66
N VAL A 140 -4.31 18.80 -16.57
CA VAL A 140 -4.03 18.06 -15.34
C VAL A 140 -5.20 17.15 -15.04
N VAL A 141 -4.93 15.86 -14.90
CA VAL A 141 -5.93 14.82 -14.64
C VAL A 141 -5.51 14.01 -13.42
N ALA A 142 -6.44 13.83 -12.46
CA ALA A 142 -6.35 12.84 -11.40
C ALA A 142 -7.26 11.66 -11.71
N VAL A 143 -6.77 10.42 -11.60
CA VAL A 143 -7.60 9.22 -11.68
C VAL A 143 -7.68 8.61 -10.29
N ILE A 144 -8.87 8.61 -9.70
CA ILE A 144 -9.13 8.08 -8.35
C ILE A 144 -10.16 6.97 -8.40
N GLY A 145 -9.91 5.87 -7.71
CA GLY A 145 -10.89 4.79 -7.52
C GLY A 145 -11.96 5.15 -6.49
N ASP A 146 -13.14 4.56 -6.64
CA ASP A 146 -14.27 4.71 -5.72
C ASP A 146 -13.91 4.26 -4.28
N GLY A 147 -13.06 3.24 -4.11
CA GLY A 147 -12.50 2.86 -2.81
C GLY A 147 -11.60 3.94 -2.21
N SER A 148 -10.68 4.49 -2.99
CA SER A 148 -9.76 5.55 -2.53
C SER A 148 -10.49 6.86 -2.20
N LEU A 149 -11.64 7.10 -2.80
CA LEU A 149 -12.48 8.26 -2.49
C LEU A 149 -13.08 8.20 -1.07
N THR A 150 -13.04 7.05 -0.39
CA THR A 150 -13.48 6.93 1.01
C THR A 150 -12.50 7.52 2.02
N GLY A 151 -11.25 7.79 1.64
CA GLY A 151 -10.24 8.39 2.51
C GLY A 151 -10.48 9.88 2.78
N GLY A 152 -10.25 10.32 4.02
CA GLY A 152 -10.47 11.70 4.46
C GLY A 152 -9.74 12.74 3.61
N MET A 153 -8.49 12.46 3.24
CA MET A 153 -7.67 13.37 2.40
C MET A 153 -8.31 13.68 1.03
N ALA A 154 -9.06 12.74 0.45
CA ALA A 154 -9.80 12.99 -0.79
C ALA A 154 -10.89 14.06 -0.60
N TYR A 155 -11.60 14.04 0.54
CA TYR A 155 -12.59 15.07 0.88
C TYR A 155 -11.96 16.42 1.15
N GLU A 156 -10.83 16.47 1.86
CA GLU A 156 -10.05 17.69 2.07
C GLU A 156 -9.63 18.30 0.73
N ALA A 157 -9.16 17.46 -0.20
CA ALA A 157 -8.79 17.89 -1.54
C ALA A 157 -9.98 18.42 -2.33
N LEU A 158 -11.14 17.73 -2.33
CA LEU A 158 -12.35 18.17 -3.00
C LEU A 158 -12.85 19.53 -2.46
N ASN A 159 -12.79 19.72 -1.15
CA ASN A 159 -13.14 21.00 -0.51
C ASN A 159 -12.23 22.13 -1.04
N ASN A 160 -10.93 21.89 -1.19
CA ASN A 160 -9.99 22.88 -1.72
C ASN A 160 -10.11 23.08 -3.23
N VAL A 161 -10.41 22.04 -4.02
CA VAL A 161 -10.72 22.13 -5.47
C VAL A 161 -11.86 23.11 -5.70
N SER A 162 -12.91 23.00 -4.89
CA SER A 162 -14.08 23.89 -4.92
C SER A 162 -13.69 25.36 -4.67
N HIS A 163 -12.82 25.59 -3.69
CA HIS A 163 -12.39 26.93 -3.30
C HIS A 163 -11.44 27.56 -4.34
N LEU A 164 -10.42 26.82 -4.76
CA LEU A 164 -9.35 27.33 -5.64
C LEU A 164 -9.76 27.44 -7.11
N LYS A 165 -10.75 26.65 -7.54
CA LYS A 165 -11.34 26.64 -8.91
C LYS A 165 -10.32 26.48 -10.05
N SER A 166 -9.16 25.89 -9.79
CA SER A 166 -8.18 25.57 -10.83
C SER A 166 -8.76 24.54 -11.80
N ASN A 167 -8.55 24.78 -13.09
CA ASN A 167 -9.01 23.85 -14.13
C ASN A 167 -8.27 22.52 -13.99
N MET A 168 -9.00 21.45 -13.68
CA MET A 168 -8.50 20.07 -13.64
C MET A 168 -9.65 19.08 -13.85
N ILE A 169 -9.30 17.88 -14.30
CA ILE A 169 -10.25 16.78 -14.48
C ILE A 169 -9.98 15.74 -13.40
N ILE A 170 -11.01 15.39 -12.63
CA ILE A 170 -10.99 14.30 -11.68
C ILE A 170 -11.76 13.13 -12.30
N VAL A 171 -11.07 12.09 -12.72
CA VAL A 171 -11.70 10.86 -13.22
C VAL A 171 -11.98 9.95 -12.05
N LEU A 172 -13.26 9.81 -11.69
CA LEU A 172 -13.73 8.85 -10.71
C LEU A 172 -13.94 7.49 -11.40
N ASN A 173 -13.04 6.56 -11.19
CA ASN A 173 -13.12 5.19 -11.68
C ASN A 173 -13.93 4.33 -10.71
N ASP A 174 -15.20 4.09 -11.03
CA ASP A 174 -16.12 3.33 -10.20
C ASP A 174 -16.25 1.88 -10.70
N ASN A 175 -15.69 0.95 -9.95
CA ASN A 175 -15.80 -0.49 -10.21
C ASN A 175 -16.43 -1.27 -9.03
N LYS A 176 -17.00 -0.58 -8.04
CA LYS A 176 -17.65 -1.08 -6.81
C LYS A 176 -16.70 -1.73 -5.81
N MET A 177 -15.40 -1.67 -6.04
CA MET A 177 -14.42 -2.42 -5.27
C MET A 177 -13.19 -1.59 -4.96
N SER A 178 -12.72 -1.74 -3.71
CA SER A 178 -11.33 -1.52 -3.33
C SER A 178 -10.54 -2.84 -3.50
N ILE A 179 -9.89 -3.33 -2.47
CA ILE A 179 -9.43 -4.74 -2.41
C ILE A 179 -10.63 -5.66 -2.22
N SER A 180 -11.57 -5.30 -1.34
CA SER A 180 -12.89 -5.91 -1.15
C SER A 180 -14.02 -4.99 -1.66
N GLU A 181 -15.28 -5.42 -1.52
CA GLU A 181 -16.43 -4.55 -1.82
C GLU A 181 -16.41 -3.29 -0.95
N ASN A 182 -16.69 -2.15 -1.56
CA ASN A 182 -16.70 -0.86 -0.87
C ASN A 182 -17.84 -0.78 0.14
N VAL A 183 -17.55 -0.19 1.30
CA VAL A 183 -18.48 0.01 2.40
C VAL A 183 -18.89 1.48 2.57
N GLY A 184 -19.99 1.72 3.28
CA GLY A 184 -20.39 3.05 3.73
C GLY A 184 -21.36 3.79 2.82
N GLY A 185 -21.67 5.03 3.21
CA GLY A 185 -22.69 5.88 2.58
C GLY A 185 -22.33 6.32 1.16
N LEU A 186 -21.05 6.61 0.90
CA LEU A 186 -20.58 7.00 -0.42
C LEU A 186 -20.79 5.88 -1.45
N SER A 187 -20.45 4.65 -1.10
CA SER A 187 -20.66 3.49 -1.98
C SER A 187 -22.14 3.30 -2.34
N LYS A 188 -23.04 3.51 -1.36
CA LYS A 188 -24.48 3.49 -1.60
C LYS A 188 -24.92 4.63 -2.53
N HIS A 189 -24.36 5.84 -2.35
CA HIS A 189 -24.65 6.99 -3.19
C HIS A 189 -24.22 6.76 -4.64
N LEU A 190 -23.00 6.29 -4.88
CA LEU A 190 -22.48 5.94 -6.20
C LEU A 190 -23.32 4.84 -6.86
N THR A 191 -23.77 3.84 -6.08
CA THR A 191 -24.68 2.80 -6.56
C THR A 191 -26.02 3.41 -7.01
N ALA A 192 -26.58 4.34 -6.25
CA ALA A 192 -27.81 5.02 -6.62
C ALA A 192 -27.66 5.86 -7.89
N LEU A 193 -26.50 6.50 -8.11
CA LEU A 193 -26.23 7.23 -9.36
C LEU A 193 -26.21 6.32 -10.59
N ARG A 194 -25.65 5.09 -10.46
CA ARG A 194 -25.60 4.10 -11.55
C ARG A 194 -26.98 3.50 -11.90
N THR A 195 -27.89 3.39 -10.92
CA THR A 195 -29.18 2.68 -11.07
C THR A 195 -30.36 3.61 -11.37
N ARG A 196 -30.16 4.94 -11.43
CA ARG A 196 -31.25 5.87 -11.78
C ARG A 196 -31.75 5.62 -13.21
N GLU A 197 -33.07 5.61 -13.41
CA GLU A 197 -33.71 5.58 -14.74
C GLU A 197 -33.16 6.70 -15.64
N SER A 198 -32.84 7.84 -15.05
CA SER A 198 -32.11 8.96 -15.68
C SER A 198 -30.76 8.56 -16.32
N TYR A 199 -30.13 7.45 -15.91
CA TYR A 199 -28.91 6.95 -16.56
C TYR A 199 -29.20 6.37 -17.95
N MET A 200 -30.26 5.61 -18.09
CA MET A 200 -30.67 5.06 -19.41
C MET A 200 -31.15 6.18 -20.33
N ASP A 201 -31.91 7.15 -19.81
CA ASP A 201 -32.35 8.34 -20.55
C ASP A 201 -31.17 9.26 -20.88
N PHE A 202 -30.19 9.40 -19.95
CA PHE A 202 -28.96 10.15 -20.15
C PHE A 202 -28.09 9.52 -21.23
N LYS A 203 -27.92 8.19 -21.22
CA LYS A 203 -27.18 7.46 -22.27
C LYS A 203 -27.80 7.68 -23.66
N LEU A 204 -29.12 7.61 -23.74
CA LEU A 204 -29.87 7.87 -24.98
C LEU A 204 -29.81 9.35 -25.41
N ASP A 205 -29.83 10.29 -24.45
CA ASP A 205 -29.79 11.73 -24.70
C ASP A 205 -28.38 12.23 -25.04
N VAL A 206 -27.34 11.63 -24.40
CA VAL A 206 -25.94 11.86 -24.77
C VAL A 206 -25.64 11.32 -26.17
N GLU A 207 -26.08 10.10 -26.49
CA GLU A 207 -25.93 9.56 -27.85
C GLU A 207 -26.63 10.42 -28.91
N LYS A 208 -27.85 10.92 -28.64
CA LYS A 208 -28.58 11.81 -29.56
C LYS A 208 -27.94 13.18 -29.71
N LYS A 209 -27.49 13.78 -28.61
CA LYS A 209 -26.92 15.15 -28.60
C LYS A 209 -25.47 15.17 -29.06
N LEU A 210 -24.68 14.10 -28.77
CA LEU A 210 -23.33 13.96 -29.30
C LEU A 210 -23.30 13.68 -30.81
N LYS A 211 -24.29 12.95 -31.36
CA LYS A 211 -24.47 12.79 -32.81
C LYS A 211 -24.79 14.10 -33.54
N GLN A 212 -25.24 15.14 -32.84
CA GLN A 212 -25.54 16.47 -33.39
C GLN A 212 -24.36 17.45 -33.37
N ILE A 213 -23.17 17.06 -32.84
CA ILE A 213 -21.96 17.89 -32.90
C ILE A 213 -21.29 17.65 -34.26
N PRO A 214 -21.22 18.64 -35.16
CA PRO A 214 -20.63 18.47 -36.49
C PRO A 214 -19.13 18.18 -36.39
N HIS A 215 -18.60 17.31 -37.27
CA HIS A 215 -17.18 17.13 -37.50
C HIS A 215 -16.51 18.48 -37.79
N VAL A 216 -15.37 18.71 -37.15
CA VAL A 216 -14.63 19.97 -37.16
C VAL A 216 -14.12 20.29 -38.58
N GLY A 217 -14.71 21.34 -39.15
CA GLY A 217 -14.18 22.06 -40.28
C GLY A 217 -14.77 23.49 -40.22
N ASP A 218 -13.88 24.47 -40.02
CA ASP A 218 -14.06 25.90 -40.17
C ASP A 218 -15.23 26.63 -39.46
N SER A 219 -14.97 27.07 -38.24
CA SER A 219 -15.30 28.41 -37.67
C SER A 219 -15.19 28.40 -36.12
N VAL A 220 -13.99 28.69 -35.63
CA VAL A 220 -13.59 28.59 -34.22
C VAL A 220 -14.42 29.42 -33.25
N ALA A 221 -14.95 30.56 -33.62
CA ALA A 221 -15.64 31.47 -32.70
C ALA A 221 -17.12 31.12 -32.42
N ARG A 222 -17.84 30.49 -33.35
CA ARG A 222 -19.25 30.03 -33.17
C ARG A 222 -19.32 28.64 -32.49
N SER A 223 -18.29 27.82 -32.64
CA SER A 223 -18.20 26.47 -32.04
C SER A 223 -18.02 26.52 -30.52
N VAL A 224 -17.30 27.51 -29.98
CA VAL A 224 -17.04 27.63 -28.52
C VAL A 224 -18.35 27.88 -27.73
N LYS A 225 -19.28 28.67 -28.24
CA LYS A 225 -20.55 28.92 -27.57
C LYS A 225 -21.48 27.70 -27.63
N LYS A 226 -21.58 27.03 -28.79
CA LYS A 226 -22.36 25.79 -28.96
C LYS A 226 -21.80 24.61 -28.17
N SER A 227 -20.47 24.49 -28.04
CA SER A 227 -19.88 23.42 -27.24
C SER A 227 -20.08 23.62 -25.73
N LYS A 228 -20.03 24.87 -25.24
CA LYS A 228 -20.36 25.18 -23.82
C LYS A 228 -21.83 24.88 -23.47
N ASP A 229 -22.76 25.19 -24.38
CA ASP A 229 -24.18 24.92 -24.15
C ASP A 229 -24.50 23.41 -24.24
N SER A 230 -23.82 22.66 -25.11
CA SER A 230 -23.92 21.19 -25.18
C SER A 230 -23.37 20.50 -23.94
N ILE A 231 -22.27 21.00 -23.38
CA ILE A 231 -21.68 20.46 -22.13
C ILE A 231 -22.58 20.82 -20.93
N ARG A 232 -23.16 22.04 -20.88
CA ARG A 232 -24.14 22.41 -19.83
C ARG A 232 -25.34 21.48 -19.76
N GLN A 233 -25.73 20.88 -20.89
CA GLN A 233 -26.83 19.93 -20.97
C GLN A 233 -26.47 18.52 -20.51
N LEU A 234 -25.15 18.20 -20.38
CA LEU A 234 -24.64 16.93 -19.87
C LEU A 234 -24.48 16.92 -18.34
N LEU A 235 -24.58 18.09 -17.67
CA LEU A 235 -24.44 18.20 -16.22
C LEU A 235 -25.69 17.65 -15.53
N VAL A 236 -25.48 16.73 -14.61
CA VAL A 236 -26.51 16.18 -13.72
C VAL A 236 -26.67 17.16 -12.54
N LYS A 237 -27.87 17.68 -12.31
CA LYS A 237 -28.13 18.61 -11.21
C LYS A 237 -28.48 17.87 -9.91
N GLY A 238 -27.91 18.33 -8.77
CA GLY A 238 -28.29 17.91 -7.43
C GLY A 238 -27.60 16.64 -6.95
N GLY A 239 -26.29 16.60 -7.01
CA GLY A 239 -25.47 15.52 -6.50
C GLY A 239 -24.36 15.98 -5.54
N PHE A 240 -23.78 15.06 -4.78
CA PHE A 240 -22.73 15.27 -3.81
C PHE A 240 -21.60 16.20 -4.30
N PHE A 241 -21.10 16.00 -5.52
CA PHE A 241 -20.00 16.83 -6.07
C PHE A 241 -20.45 18.24 -6.42
N GLU A 242 -21.69 18.41 -6.87
CA GLU A 242 -22.26 19.75 -7.17
C GLU A 242 -22.51 20.55 -5.89
N ASP A 243 -22.86 19.89 -4.79
CA ASP A 243 -22.99 20.54 -3.47
C ASP A 243 -21.63 21.06 -2.97
N PHE A 244 -20.51 20.40 -3.38
CA PHE A 244 -19.16 20.94 -3.22
C PHE A 244 -18.81 22.05 -4.23
N GLY A 245 -19.67 22.37 -5.18
CA GLY A 245 -19.40 23.35 -6.23
C GLY A 245 -18.48 22.85 -7.36
N ILE A 246 -18.34 21.54 -7.50
CA ILE A 246 -17.56 20.88 -8.55
C ILE A 246 -18.53 20.30 -9.57
N LYS A 247 -18.31 20.58 -10.86
CA LYS A 247 -19.17 20.00 -11.91
C LYS A 247 -19.02 18.48 -11.96
N TYR A 248 -20.14 17.81 -12.19
CA TYR A 248 -20.17 16.36 -12.31
C TYR A 248 -20.73 15.94 -13.66
N ILE A 249 -20.05 14.98 -14.31
CA ILE A 249 -20.45 14.36 -15.58
C ILE A 249 -20.36 12.85 -15.45
N GLY A 250 -21.40 12.16 -15.85
CA GLY A 250 -21.45 10.70 -15.82
C GLY A 250 -22.72 10.18 -15.16
N PRO A 251 -22.77 8.87 -14.88
CA PRO A 251 -21.73 7.88 -15.17
C PRO A 251 -21.57 7.58 -16.68
N ILE A 252 -20.32 7.31 -17.12
CA ILE A 252 -19.93 7.00 -18.49
C ILE A 252 -19.41 5.57 -18.53
N ASP A 253 -19.65 4.84 -19.63
CA ASP A 253 -19.06 3.54 -19.84
C ASP A 253 -17.54 3.65 -20.02
N GLY A 254 -16.78 3.14 -19.06
CA GLY A 254 -15.32 3.16 -19.05
C GLY A 254 -14.68 2.18 -20.02
N HIS A 255 -15.49 1.46 -20.80
CA HIS A 255 -15.04 0.57 -21.86
C HIS A 255 -15.39 1.07 -23.27
N ASP A 256 -16.08 2.22 -23.38
CA ASP A 256 -16.30 2.90 -24.66
C ASP A 256 -15.25 4.00 -24.88
N ILE A 257 -14.16 3.66 -25.56
CA ILE A 257 -13.05 4.58 -25.85
C ILE A 257 -13.54 5.82 -26.60
N LYS A 258 -14.43 5.65 -27.58
CA LYS A 258 -14.89 6.75 -28.44
C LYS A 258 -15.74 7.76 -27.65
N GLU A 259 -16.60 7.26 -26.76
CA GLU A 259 -17.39 8.12 -25.87
C GLU A 259 -16.47 8.87 -24.91
N MET A 260 -15.54 8.16 -24.22
CA MET A 260 -14.61 8.79 -23.29
C MET A 260 -13.74 9.86 -23.96
N VAL A 261 -13.16 9.59 -25.11
CA VAL A 261 -12.35 10.56 -25.89
C VAL A 261 -13.18 11.81 -26.21
N ARG A 262 -14.43 11.64 -26.61
CA ARG A 262 -15.32 12.75 -26.93
C ARG A 262 -15.61 13.62 -25.72
N VAL A 263 -15.90 13.00 -24.57
CA VAL A 263 -16.15 13.70 -23.30
C VAL A 263 -14.88 14.39 -22.80
N LEU A 264 -13.74 13.71 -22.73
CA LEU A 264 -12.46 14.27 -22.28
C LEU A 264 -12.06 15.51 -23.10
N ASN A 265 -12.18 15.46 -24.43
CA ASN A 265 -11.89 16.61 -25.29
C ASN A 265 -12.84 17.79 -25.06
N ALA A 266 -14.07 17.52 -24.64
CA ALA A 266 -15.02 18.57 -24.25
C ALA A 266 -14.64 19.15 -22.88
N LEU A 267 -14.25 18.32 -21.91
CA LEU A 267 -13.85 18.75 -20.57
C LEU A 267 -12.58 19.59 -20.57
N LYS A 268 -11.59 19.27 -21.39
CA LYS A 268 -10.35 20.07 -21.55
C LYS A 268 -10.61 21.55 -21.89
N ARG A 269 -11.77 21.86 -22.47
CA ARG A 269 -12.17 23.22 -22.84
C ARG A 269 -12.90 23.98 -21.72
N LEU A 270 -13.21 23.32 -20.61
CA LEU A 270 -13.80 23.96 -19.45
C LEU A 270 -12.70 24.64 -18.61
N ASN A 271 -12.96 25.86 -18.13
CA ASN A 271 -12.03 26.59 -17.26
C ASN A 271 -12.44 26.45 -15.79
N GLU A 272 -12.83 25.27 -15.38
CA GLU A 272 -13.27 24.96 -14.02
C GLU A 272 -13.08 23.48 -13.72
N PRO A 273 -12.95 23.10 -12.43
CA PRO A 273 -12.77 21.71 -12.05
C PRO A 273 -14.03 20.89 -12.36
N VAL A 274 -13.80 19.64 -12.77
CA VAL A 274 -14.88 18.71 -13.12
C VAL A 274 -14.57 17.30 -12.67
N VAL A 275 -15.59 16.60 -12.16
CA VAL A 275 -15.56 15.15 -11.91
C VAL A 275 -16.18 14.44 -13.11
N MET A 276 -15.41 13.58 -13.74
CA MET A 276 -15.84 12.64 -14.76
C MET A 276 -16.00 11.26 -14.13
N HIS A 277 -17.23 10.83 -13.92
CA HIS A 277 -17.53 9.52 -13.35
C HIS A 277 -17.56 8.46 -14.42
N VAL A 278 -16.69 7.47 -14.32
CA VAL A 278 -16.51 6.38 -15.28
C VAL A 278 -16.79 5.06 -14.59
N VAL A 279 -17.62 4.22 -15.17
CA VAL A 279 -17.94 2.88 -14.65
C VAL A 279 -17.11 1.84 -15.40
N THR A 280 -16.35 1.05 -14.66
CA THR A 280 -15.48 -0.01 -15.21
C THR A 280 -15.76 -1.36 -14.57
N GLN A 281 -15.25 -2.43 -15.20
CA GLN A 281 -15.32 -3.80 -14.69
C GLN A 281 -13.92 -4.29 -14.31
N LYS A 282 -13.67 -4.50 -13.01
CA LYS A 282 -12.42 -5.04 -12.50
C LYS A 282 -12.19 -6.47 -13.01
N GLY A 283 -10.99 -6.75 -13.55
CA GLY A 283 -10.65 -8.06 -14.10
C GLY A 283 -11.15 -8.35 -15.52
N ARG A 284 -11.72 -7.34 -16.23
CA ARG A 284 -12.33 -7.47 -17.54
C ARG A 284 -11.44 -8.20 -18.57
N GLY A 285 -12.05 -9.17 -19.26
CA GLY A 285 -11.40 -9.96 -20.30
C GLY A 285 -10.59 -11.15 -19.78
N TYR A 286 -10.60 -11.40 -18.46
CA TYR A 286 -10.01 -12.60 -17.88
C TYR A 286 -10.99 -13.24 -16.88
N VAL A 287 -11.64 -14.31 -17.29
CA VAL A 287 -12.75 -14.95 -16.54
C VAL A 287 -12.42 -15.25 -15.07
N PRO A 288 -11.23 -15.79 -14.71
CA PRO A 288 -10.89 -16.01 -13.30
C PRO A 288 -10.88 -14.71 -12.48
N ALA A 289 -10.33 -13.61 -13.04
CA ALA A 289 -10.27 -12.31 -12.37
C ALA A 289 -11.64 -11.61 -12.30
N GLU A 290 -12.51 -11.78 -13.30
CA GLU A 290 -13.89 -11.27 -13.26
C GLU A 290 -14.71 -11.94 -12.17
N LYS A 291 -14.54 -13.26 -11.97
CA LYS A 291 -15.25 -14.03 -10.94
C LYS A 291 -14.75 -13.76 -9.53
N ASN A 292 -13.45 -13.49 -9.37
CA ASN A 292 -12.83 -13.22 -8.07
C ASN A 292 -11.81 -12.09 -8.13
N PRO A 293 -12.25 -10.85 -8.35
CA PRO A 293 -11.33 -9.72 -8.53
C PRO A 293 -10.48 -9.41 -7.29
N SER A 294 -10.92 -9.79 -6.08
CA SER A 294 -10.12 -9.65 -4.86
C SER A 294 -8.89 -10.54 -4.86
N ALA A 295 -9.02 -11.80 -5.29
CA ALA A 295 -7.89 -12.73 -5.40
C ALA A 295 -6.84 -12.26 -6.43
N PHE A 296 -7.29 -11.56 -7.48
CA PHE A 296 -6.43 -11.03 -8.54
C PHE A 296 -6.08 -9.54 -8.35
N HIS A 297 -6.34 -8.97 -7.16
CA HIS A 297 -5.92 -7.60 -6.86
C HIS A 297 -4.38 -7.50 -6.83
N GLY A 298 -3.72 -8.40 -6.09
CA GLY A 298 -2.27 -8.53 -6.05
C GLY A 298 -1.90 -10.02 -6.00
N VAL A 299 -1.38 -10.55 -7.11
CA VAL A 299 -1.09 -11.99 -7.26
C VAL A 299 0.40 -12.26 -7.39
N GLY A 300 0.84 -13.45 -6.98
CA GLY A 300 2.10 -14.05 -7.42
C GLY A 300 1.95 -14.69 -8.79
N SER A 301 2.94 -15.49 -9.21
CA SER A 301 2.86 -16.26 -10.46
C SER A 301 1.69 -17.25 -10.41
N PHE A 302 0.99 -17.41 -11.54
CA PHE A 302 -0.19 -18.26 -11.65
C PHE A 302 -0.31 -18.90 -13.03
N ASP A 303 -1.05 -20.00 -13.11
CA ASP A 303 -1.40 -20.64 -14.38
C ASP A 303 -2.54 -19.87 -15.06
N ILE A 304 -2.33 -19.43 -16.32
CA ILE A 304 -3.30 -18.60 -17.04
C ILE A 304 -4.61 -19.33 -17.31
N ALA A 305 -4.56 -20.64 -17.60
CA ALA A 305 -5.74 -21.39 -17.99
C ALA A 305 -6.71 -21.60 -16.80
N THR A 306 -6.15 -21.82 -15.60
CA THR A 306 -6.93 -22.12 -14.39
C THR A 306 -7.08 -20.92 -13.46
N GLY A 307 -6.15 -19.96 -13.49
CA GLY A 307 -6.04 -18.88 -12.53
C GLY A 307 -5.46 -19.32 -11.17
N GLU A 308 -4.98 -20.55 -11.04
CA GLU A 308 -4.42 -21.06 -9.80
C GLU A 308 -2.99 -20.61 -9.58
N SER A 309 -2.67 -20.24 -8.32
CA SER A 309 -1.33 -19.83 -7.92
C SER A 309 -0.34 -21.00 -8.08
N LEU A 310 0.82 -20.72 -8.68
CA LEU A 310 1.93 -21.66 -8.78
C LEU A 310 2.72 -21.78 -7.46
N ALA A 311 2.56 -20.84 -6.53
CA ALA A 311 3.15 -20.92 -5.20
C ALA A 311 2.41 -21.93 -4.32
N GLY A 312 3.16 -22.78 -3.63
CA GLY A 312 2.61 -23.73 -2.66
C GLY A 312 1.88 -23.03 -1.51
N LYS A 313 0.85 -23.70 -0.94
CA LYS A 313 0.18 -23.21 0.26
C LYS A 313 1.09 -23.38 1.48
N SER A 314 1.64 -22.28 2.00
CA SER A 314 2.38 -22.25 3.26
C SER A 314 1.55 -21.63 4.38
N LEU A 315 1.85 -22.01 5.63
CA LEU A 315 1.27 -21.33 6.78
C LEU A 315 1.90 -19.93 6.88
N THR A 316 1.08 -18.88 6.87
CA THR A 316 1.55 -17.49 6.95
C THR A 316 1.31 -16.89 8.33
N TYR A 317 2.04 -15.83 8.71
CA TYR A 317 1.78 -15.08 9.94
C TYR A 317 0.35 -14.54 9.97
N THR A 318 -0.16 -14.00 8.87
CA THR A 318 -1.55 -13.56 8.73
C THR A 318 -2.54 -14.71 9.02
N SER A 319 -2.25 -15.95 8.60
CA SER A 319 -3.13 -17.09 8.88
C SER A 319 -3.07 -17.55 10.35
N VAL A 320 -1.93 -17.38 11.03
CA VAL A 320 -1.78 -17.61 12.47
C VAL A 320 -2.58 -16.56 13.25
N PHE A 321 -2.44 -15.28 12.89
CA PHE A 321 -3.25 -14.19 13.44
C PHE A 321 -4.74 -14.49 13.27
N SER A 322 -5.19 -14.80 12.06
CA SER A 322 -6.60 -15.09 11.73
C SER A 322 -7.21 -16.18 12.63
N LYS A 323 -6.49 -17.29 12.81
CA LYS A 323 -6.93 -18.38 13.68
C LYS A 323 -6.96 -17.97 15.15
N THR A 324 -5.98 -17.19 15.59
CA THR A 324 -5.86 -16.78 17.00
C THR A 324 -6.93 -15.77 17.37
N ILE A 325 -7.16 -14.75 16.53
CA ILE A 325 -8.18 -13.73 16.81
C ILE A 325 -9.60 -14.34 16.81
N CYS A 326 -9.88 -15.33 15.95
CA CYS A 326 -11.14 -16.06 15.99
C CYS A 326 -11.31 -16.86 17.31
N ARG A 327 -10.23 -17.44 17.87
CA ARG A 327 -10.29 -18.11 19.18
C ARG A 327 -10.53 -17.12 20.31
N LEU A 328 -9.83 -15.98 20.31
CA LEU A 328 -10.05 -14.90 21.27
C LEU A 328 -11.50 -14.39 21.19
N GLY A 329 -11.99 -14.09 19.98
CA GLY A 329 -13.38 -13.64 19.79
C GLY A 329 -14.44 -14.64 20.21
N LYS A 330 -14.14 -15.95 20.15
CA LYS A 330 -15.03 -17.01 20.67
C LYS A 330 -15.04 -17.06 22.20
N ALA A 331 -13.88 -16.86 22.83
CA ALA A 331 -13.74 -16.93 24.30
C ALA A 331 -14.21 -15.65 24.98
N HIS A 332 -14.09 -14.49 24.30
CA HIS A 332 -14.24 -13.16 24.90
C HIS A 332 -15.19 -12.30 24.04
N PRO A 333 -16.38 -11.96 24.54
CA PRO A 333 -17.39 -11.19 23.80
C PRO A 333 -17.03 -9.71 23.61
N ASP A 334 -16.12 -9.18 24.40
CA ASP A 334 -15.58 -7.81 24.34
C ASP A 334 -14.52 -7.62 23.23
N VAL A 335 -13.98 -8.72 22.68
CA VAL A 335 -13.04 -8.64 21.56
C VAL A 335 -13.77 -8.22 20.29
N VAL A 336 -13.33 -7.10 19.71
CA VAL A 336 -13.81 -6.56 18.44
C VAL A 336 -12.62 -6.35 17.50
N THR A 337 -12.86 -6.41 16.19
CA THR A 337 -11.79 -6.25 15.20
C THR A 337 -12.12 -5.15 14.20
N ILE A 338 -11.10 -4.40 13.80
CA ILE A 338 -11.21 -3.27 12.87
C ILE A 338 -10.17 -3.45 11.76
N CYS A 339 -10.56 -3.20 10.51
CA CYS A 339 -9.63 -3.07 9.40
C CYS A 339 -10.01 -1.90 8.48
N ALA A 340 -9.05 -1.48 7.66
CA ALA A 340 -9.23 -0.44 6.64
C ALA A 340 -9.24 -1.06 5.24
N ALA A 341 -10.42 -1.52 4.78
CA ALA A 341 -10.69 -2.10 3.46
C ALA A 341 -9.90 -3.38 3.09
N MET A 342 -9.26 -4.03 4.06
CA MET A 342 -8.37 -5.19 3.81
C MET A 342 -8.67 -6.42 4.67
N PRO A 343 -9.92 -6.90 4.79
CA PRO A 343 -10.23 -8.05 5.64
C PRO A 343 -9.51 -9.33 5.21
N ASP A 344 -9.35 -9.58 3.91
CA ASP A 344 -8.62 -10.73 3.40
C ASP A 344 -7.12 -10.59 3.64
N GLY A 345 -6.56 -9.43 3.31
CA GLY A 345 -5.13 -9.14 3.45
C GLY A 345 -4.63 -9.20 4.88
N THR A 346 -5.44 -8.81 5.85
CA THR A 346 -5.14 -8.86 7.29
C THR A 346 -5.62 -10.12 7.99
N GLY A 347 -6.32 -11.04 7.26
CA GLY A 347 -6.80 -12.32 7.81
C GLY A 347 -8.06 -12.23 8.67
N LEU A 348 -8.83 -11.14 8.56
CA LEU A 348 -10.05 -10.92 9.35
C LEU A 348 -11.33 -11.49 8.72
N THR A 349 -11.28 -12.03 7.49
CA THR A 349 -12.46 -12.60 6.80
C THR A 349 -13.12 -13.70 7.60
N ALA A 350 -12.35 -14.55 8.28
CA ALA A 350 -12.91 -15.60 9.13
C ALA A 350 -13.62 -15.01 10.37
N PHE A 351 -13.04 -13.97 11.00
CA PHE A 351 -13.65 -13.27 12.14
C PHE A 351 -14.95 -12.58 11.71
N LYS A 352 -14.96 -11.85 10.60
CA LYS A 352 -16.15 -11.24 10.00
C LYS A 352 -17.28 -12.26 9.82
N LYS A 353 -16.96 -13.46 9.33
CA LYS A 353 -17.95 -14.52 9.11
C LYS A 353 -18.55 -15.08 10.41
N HIS A 354 -17.71 -15.22 11.46
CA HIS A 354 -18.16 -15.82 12.73
C HIS A 354 -18.80 -14.79 13.67
N PHE A 355 -18.37 -13.53 13.60
CA PHE A 355 -18.77 -12.46 14.52
C PHE A 355 -19.07 -11.15 13.77
N PRO A 356 -20.08 -11.13 12.87
CA PRO A 356 -20.33 -9.98 11.99
C PRO A 356 -20.60 -8.67 12.74
N ASP A 357 -21.24 -8.71 13.90
CA ASP A 357 -21.56 -7.53 14.72
C ASP A 357 -20.34 -6.99 15.52
N ARG A 358 -19.22 -7.71 15.50
CA ARG A 358 -17.98 -7.35 16.19
C ARG A 358 -16.80 -7.12 15.22
N PHE A 359 -17.10 -7.07 13.96
CA PHE A 359 -16.15 -6.77 12.90
C PHE A 359 -16.52 -5.45 12.22
N PHE A 360 -15.54 -4.54 12.09
CA PHE A 360 -15.72 -3.24 11.48
C PHE A 360 -14.72 -3.04 10.34
N ASP A 361 -15.23 -2.92 9.13
CA ASP A 361 -14.47 -2.41 7.98
C ASP A 361 -14.83 -0.95 7.78
N VAL A 362 -13.85 -0.07 7.93
CA VAL A 362 -14.07 1.37 7.86
C VAL A 362 -13.80 1.97 6.47
N GLY A 363 -13.53 1.13 5.47
CA GLY A 363 -13.03 1.60 4.17
C GLY A 363 -11.55 1.98 4.26
N ILE A 364 -11.02 2.67 3.24
CA ILE A 364 -9.62 3.12 3.26
C ILE A 364 -9.53 4.40 4.12
N ALA A 365 -9.57 4.23 5.44
CA ALA A 365 -9.65 5.30 6.41
C ALA A 365 -8.95 4.94 7.72
N GLU A 366 -7.63 4.82 7.69
CA GLU A 366 -6.81 4.36 8.81
C GLU A 366 -6.91 5.30 10.02
N GLN A 367 -6.96 6.62 9.82
CA GLN A 367 -7.18 7.59 10.90
C GLN A 367 -8.49 7.33 11.63
N HIS A 368 -9.58 7.14 10.87
CA HIS A 368 -10.88 6.79 11.46
C HIS A 368 -10.83 5.45 12.18
N ALA A 369 -10.13 4.44 11.63
CA ALA A 369 -9.98 3.13 12.28
C ALA A 369 -9.40 3.25 13.69
N VAL A 370 -8.35 4.06 13.86
CA VAL A 370 -7.66 4.24 15.14
C VAL A 370 -8.51 5.02 16.13
N THR A 371 -9.08 6.17 15.73
CA THR A 371 -9.96 6.96 16.62
C THR A 371 -11.23 6.17 16.99
N PHE A 372 -11.79 5.40 16.06
CA PHE A 372 -12.94 4.52 16.32
C PHE A 372 -12.58 3.41 17.33
N ALA A 373 -11.37 2.83 17.19
CA ALA A 373 -10.85 1.87 18.16
C ALA A 373 -10.70 2.49 19.56
N ALA A 374 -10.18 3.72 19.64
CA ALA A 374 -10.08 4.46 20.90
C ALA A 374 -11.46 4.64 21.56
N GLY A 375 -12.48 5.01 20.78
CA GLY A 375 -13.86 5.12 21.27
C GLY A 375 -14.43 3.79 21.76
N LEU A 376 -14.17 2.68 21.06
CA LEU A 376 -14.58 1.33 21.48
C LEU A 376 -13.89 0.92 22.78
N ALA A 377 -12.58 1.19 22.93
CA ALA A 377 -11.81 0.91 24.13
C ALA A 377 -12.32 1.73 25.32
N ALA A 378 -12.57 3.02 25.14
CA ALA A 378 -13.17 3.89 26.16
C ALA A 378 -14.59 3.43 26.55
N GLY A 379 -15.32 2.80 25.62
CA GLY A 379 -16.62 2.15 25.84
C GLY A 379 -16.55 0.77 26.50
N GLY A 380 -15.35 0.29 26.87
CA GLY A 380 -15.15 -0.98 27.59
C GLY A 380 -15.00 -2.21 26.68
N MET A 381 -14.77 -2.03 25.36
CA MET A 381 -14.43 -3.12 24.45
C MET A 381 -12.91 -3.31 24.36
N ASN A 382 -12.48 -4.43 23.81
CA ASN A 382 -11.08 -4.74 23.57
C ASN A 382 -10.82 -4.79 22.04
N PRO A 383 -10.48 -3.64 21.40
CA PRO A 383 -10.35 -3.53 19.97
C PRO A 383 -8.97 -4.00 19.47
N PHE A 384 -8.97 -4.85 18.44
CA PHE A 384 -7.82 -5.28 17.67
C PHE A 384 -7.87 -4.62 16.28
N VAL A 385 -6.95 -3.68 16.03
CA VAL A 385 -6.83 -2.96 14.76
C VAL A 385 -5.79 -3.65 13.89
N ALA A 386 -6.22 -4.30 12.81
CA ALA A 386 -5.32 -4.98 11.88
C ALA A 386 -5.09 -4.14 10.62
N VAL A 387 -3.88 -3.63 10.48
CA VAL A 387 -3.45 -2.73 9.39
C VAL A 387 -2.02 -3.06 8.96
N TYR A 388 -1.68 -2.84 7.69
CA TYR A 388 -0.30 -2.99 7.23
C TYR A 388 0.60 -1.90 7.82
N SER A 389 1.84 -2.26 8.13
CA SER A 389 2.83 -1.36 8.75
C SER A 389 2.94 -0.02 8.00
N SER A 390 3.14 -0.05 6.68
CA SER A 390 3.26 1.17 5.87
C SER A 390 1.98 2.02 5.83
N PHE A 391 0.79 1.42 5.99
CA PHE A 391 -0.47 2.15 5.98
C PHE A 391 -0.84 2.72 7.36
N LEU A 392 -0.37 2.09 8.43
CA LEU A 392 -0.57 2.60 9.80
C LEU A 392 0.08 3.97 10.00
N GLN A 393 1.12 4.32 9.24
CA GLN A 393 1.74 5.66 9.24
C GLN A 393 0.71 6.79 9.06
N ARG A 394 -0.38 6.54 8.32
CA ARG A 394 -1.41 7.54 8.06
C ARG A 394 -2.23 7.92 9.30
N ALA A 395 -2.22 7.07 10.32
CA ALA A 395 -2.93 7.27 11.58
C ALA A 395 -2.01 7.62 12.76
N TYR A 396 -0.80 8.11 12.48
CA TYR A 396 0.22 8.39 13.50
C TYR A 396 -0.26 9.39 14.57
N ASP A 397 -0.88 10.49 14.14
CA ASP A 397 -1.47 11.47 15.07
C ASP A 397 -2.54 10.84 15.97
N GLN A 398 -3.43 10.02 15.41
CA GLN A 398 -4.53 9.38 16.16
C GLN A 398 -4.00 8.34 17.15
N ILE A 399 -2.90 7.66 16.84
CA ILE A 399 -2.22 6.77 17.80
C ILE A 399 -1.73 7.58 18.99
N ILE A 400 -1.05 8.71 18.76
CA ILE A 400 -0.54 9.59 19.82
C ILE A 400 -1.70 10.18 20.61
N HIS A 401 -2.58 10.92 19.95
CA HIS A 401 -3.57 11.79 20.56
C HIS A 401 -4.76 11.01 21.14
N ASP A 402 -5.35 10.11 20.33
CA ASP A 402 -6.61 9.48 20.71
C ASP A 402 -6.41 8.21 21.55
N VAL A 403 -5.27 7.53 21.41
CA VAL A 403 -5.01 6.27 22.10
C VAL A 403 -3.99 6.42 23.21
N CYS A 404 -2.76 6.88 22.93
CA CYS A 404 -1.66 6.80 23.87
C CYS A 404 -1.73 7.86 24.99
N ILE A 405 -2.15 9.10 24.70
CA ILE A 405 -2.36 10.13 25.74
C ILE A 405 -3.36 9.64 26.79
N GLN A 406 -4.41 8.93 26.36
CA GLN A 406 -5.45 8.40 27.22
C GLN A 406 -5.12 7.01 27.79
N ASN A 407 -3.99 6.42 27.39
CA ASN A 407 -3.56 5.07 27.77
C ASN A 407 -4.64 3.99 27.54
N LEU A 408 -5.35 4.06 26.41
CA LEU A 408 -6.46 3.15 26.10
C LEU A 408 -5.96 1.78 25.62
N PRO A 409 -6.60 0.67 26.03
CA PRO A 409 -6.19 -0.69 25.68
C PRO A 409 -6.56 -1.03 24.23
N VAL A 410 -5.88 -0.42 23.26
CA VAL A 410 -6.00 -0.73 21.83
C VAL A 410 -4.85 -1.62 21.41
N VAL A 411 -5.17 -2.75 20.77
CA VAL A 411 -4.19 -3.69 20.22
C VAL A 411 -4.00 -3.42 18.73
N PHE A 412 -2.82 -2.95 18.35
CA PHE A 412 -2.42 -2.77 16.95
C PHE A 412 -1.76 -4.05 16.43
N CYS A 413 -2.40 -4.73 15.49
CA CYS A 413 -1.87 -5.89 14.79
C CYS A 413 -1.22 -5.41 13.49
N VAL A 414 0.09 -5.12 13.56
CA VAL A 414 0.85 -4.48 12.49
C VAL A 414 1.38 -5.56 11.54
N ASP A 415 0.61 -5.85 10.49
CA ASP A 415 0.97 -6.85 9.47
C ASP A 415 1.92 -6.24 8.43
N ARG A 416 2.71 -7.03 7.72
CA ARG A 416 3.70 -6.60 6.72
C ARG A 416 4.78 -5.68 7.31
N ALA A 417 5.20 -5.94 8.55
CA ALA A 417 6.32 -5.25 9.16
C ALA A 417 7.66 -5.74 8.58
N GLY A 418 8.65 -4.87 8.51
CA GLY A 418 9.94 -5.15 7.90
C GLY A 418 9.92 -5.11 6.37
N LEU A 419 10.82 -5.84 5.74
CA LEU A 419 10.92 -5.93 4.29
C LEU A 419 9.79 -6.78 3.72
N VAL A 420 9.01 -6.21 2.80
CA VAL A 420 7.85 -6.90 2.18
C VAL A 420 8.05 -7.26 0.72
N GLY A 421 9.07 -6.69 0.09
CA GLY A 421 9.59 -7.12 -1.21
C GLY A 421 9.02 -6.39 -2.41
N ALA A 422 8.19 -7.04 -3.20
CA ALA A 422 7.89 -6.69 -4.58
C ALA A 422 7.17 -5.34 -4.83
N ASP A 423 6.59 -4.71 -3.82
CA ASP A 423 5.89 -3.42 -3.94
C ASP A 423 6.77 -2.20 -3.62
N GLY A 424 8.02 -2.43 -3.19
CA GLY A 424 9.06 -1.42 -3.06
C GLY A 424 8.82 -0.38 -1.98
N GLU A 425 9.40 0.81 -2.17
CA GLU A 425 9.57 1.87 -1.19
C GLU A 425 8.26 2.29 -0.51
N THR A 426 7.14 2.23 -1.22
CA THR A 426 5.84 2.65 -0.69
C THR A 426 5.19 1.64 0.24
N HIS A 427 5.68 0.39 0.24
CA HIS A 427 5.06 -0.71 0.99
C HIS A 427 6.00 -1.37 2.00
N GLN A 428 7.31 -1.09 1.99
CA GLN A 428 8.24 -1.60 3.02
C GLN A 428 7.80 -1.12 4.41
N GLY A 429 7.65 -2.06 5.35
CA GLY A 429 7.24 -1.80 6.73
C GLY A 429 8.44 -1.56 7.64
N ILE A 430 9.32 -0.64 7.27
CA ILE A 430 10.63 -0.44 7.91
C ILE A 430 10.70 0.76 8.86
N PHE A 431 9.58 1.42 9.13
CA PHE A 431 9.55 2.63 9.96
C PHE A 431 8.79 2.45 11.27
N ASP A 432 8.03 1.36 11.42
CA ASP A 432 7.08 1.16 12.51
C ASP A 432 7.74 1.07 13.89
N LEU A 433 8.88 0.40 14.01
CA LEU A 433 9.61 0.39 15.29
C LEU A 433 10.01 1.80 15.70
N SER A 434 10.55 2.61 14.77
CA SER A 434 11.00 3.96 15.06
C SER A 434 9.85 4.87 15.49
N TYR A 435 8.76 4.97 14.69
CA TYR A 435 7.71 5.94 14.99
C TYR A 435 6.79 5.50 16.14
N LEU A 436 6.66 4.19 16.41
CA LEU A 436 5.85 3.71 17.54
C LEU A 436 6.60 3.77 18.87
N SER A 437 7.91 3.45 18.88
CA SER A 437 8.68 3.40 20.13
C SER A 437 8.88 4.76 20.79
N MET A 438 8.81 5.85 20.04
CA MET A 438 8.94 7.20 20.59
C MET A 438 7.67 7.72 21.28
N ILE A 439 6.55 6.99 21.17
CA ILE A 439 5.26 7.45 21.75
C ILE A 439 5.15 6.99 23.20
N PRO A 440 5.00 7.90 24.17
CA PRO A 440 4.77 7.53 25.56
C PRO A 440 3.55 6.61 25.73
N ASN A 441 3.61 5.69 26.67
CA ASN A 441 2.61 4.65 26.93
C ASN A 441 2.48 3.55 25.88
N MET A 442 3.05 3.71 24.67
CA MET A 442 3.00 2.66 23.65
C MET A 442 3.92 1.51 24.02
N THR A 443 3.38 0.28 23.98
CA THR A 443 4.16 -0.95 24.03
C THR A 443 4.36 -1.50 22.64
N VAL A 444 5.61 -1.84 22.27
CA VAL A 444 5.93 -2.40 20.95
C VAL A 444 6.63 -3.74 21.11
N CYS A 445 6.08 -4.78 20.49
CA CYS A 445 6.67 -6.12 20.52
C CYS A 445 6.63 -6.81 19.16
N ALA A 446 7.54 -7.78 18.96
CA ALA A 446 7.70 -8.51 17.72
C ALA A 446 8.00 -10.00 17.97
N PRO A 447 7.16 -10.92 17.47
CA PRO A 447 7.34 -12.36 17.68
C PRO A 447 8.45 -12.93 16.80
N LYS A 448 9.30 -13.81 17.37
CA LYS A 448 10.33 -14.55 16.65
C LYS A 448 9.80 -15.65 15.73
N ASN A 449 8.57 -16.14 16.01
CA ASN A 449 7.96 -17.24 15.27
C ASN A 449 6.43 -17.26 15.43
N LYS A 450 5.77 -18.22 14.79
CA LYS A 450 4.30 -18.37 14.85
C LYS A 450 3.74 -18.66 16.24
N TYR A 451 4.53 -19.34 17.10
CA TYR A 451 4.08 -19.71 18.44
C TYR A 451 4.08 -18.47 19.35
N GLU A 452 5.12 -17.68 19.24
CA GLU A 452 5.22 -16.42 19.99
C GLU A 452 4.19 -15.38 19.53
N LEU A 453 3.85 -15.32 18.22
CA LEU A 453 2.72 -14.50 17.76
C LEU A 453 1.41 -14.90 18.43
N TYR A 454 1.15 -16.19 18.53
CA TYR A 454 -0.03 -16.69 19.26
C TYR A 454 -0.03 -16.22 20.72
N ASP A 455 1.10 -16.38 21.43
CA ASP A 455 1.22 -16.02 22.85
C ASP A 455 1.12 -14.50 23.07
N MET A 456 1.75 -13.71 22.20
CA MET A 456 1.66 -12.24 22.26
C MET A 456 0.25 -11.72 22.04
N LEU A 457 -0.56 -12.34 21.19
CA LEU A 457 -1.97 -11.94 21.01
C LEU A 457 -2.81 -12.21 22.27
N TYR A 458 -2.56 -13.32 22.97
CA TYR A 458 -3.21 -13.59 24.26
C TYR A 458 -2.69 -12.66 25.36
N PHE A 459 -1.40 -12.37 25.38
CA PHE A 459 -0.82 -11.38 26.28
C PHE A 459 -1.45 -9.99 26.05
N ALA A 460 -1.55 -9.54 24.79
CA ALA A 460 -2.12 -8.25 24.44
C ALA A 460 -3.60 -8.11 24.85
N TYR A 461 -4.38 -9.19 24.77
CA TYR A 461 -5.76 -9.19 25.28
C TYR A 461 -5.84 -8.89 26.78
N GLN A 462 -4.85 -9.36 27.56
CA GLN A 462 -4.79 -9.15 29.02
C GLN A 462 -4.07 -7.85 29.41
N TYR A 463 -3.42 -7.19 28.46
CA TYR A 463 -2.67 -5.97 28.71
C TYR A 463 -3.59 -4.73 28.72
N HIS A 464 -3.45 -3.87 29.73
CA HIS A 464 -4.35 -2.73 29.96
C HIS A 464 -3.78 -1.38 29.47
N GLY A 465 -3.10 -1.38 28.34
CA GLY A 465 -2.55 -0.19 27.69
C GLY A 465 -2.45 -0.38 26.19
N PRO A 466 -2.03 0.63 25.43
CA PRO A 466 -1.81 0.51 24.00
C PRO A 466 -0.63 -0.40 23.70
N ILE A 467 -0.84 -1.36 22.79
CA ILE A 467 0.18 -2.31 22.41
C ILE A 467 0.17 -2.58 20.90
N ALA A 468 1.36 -2.55 20.29
CA ALA A 468 1.58 -2.92 18.89
C ALA A 468 2.34 -4.24 18.80
N ILE A 469 1.75 -5.22 18.11
CA ILE A 469 2.40 -6.49 17.75
C ILE A 469 2.71 -6.43 16.27
N ARG A 470 4.00 -6.35 15.92
CA ARG A 470 4.43 -6.29 14.51
C ARG A 470 4.92 -7.65 14.02
N TYR A 471 4.48 -8.08 12.86
CA TYR A 471 4.88 -9.36 12.25
C TYR A 471 5.02 -9.27 10.74
N PRO A 472 5.94 -10.07 10.13
CA PRO A 472 6.30 -9.92 8.72
C PRO A 472 5.25 -10.53 7.78
N ARG A 473 5.35 -10.17 6.50
CA ARG A 473 4.65 -10.82 5.40
C ARG A 473 5.22 -12.23 5.15
N GLY A 474 4.37 -13.16 4.74
CA GLY A 474 4.80 -14.45 4.19
C GLY A 474 4.77 -15.60 5.16
N GLY A 475 5.62 -16.60 4.92
CA GLY A 475 5.66 -17.86 5.67
C GLY A 475 5.95 -17.66 7.17
N ALA A 476 5.10 -18.25 8.01
CA ALA A 476 5.32 -18.19 9.45
C ALA A 476 6.43 -19.18 9.86
N TYR A 477 7.47 -18.63 10.46
CA TYR A 477 8.60 -19.46 10.92
C TYR A 477 8.14 -20.46 12.00
N GLU A 478 8.49 -21.74 11.80
CA GLU A 478 8.07 -22.86 12.66
C GLU A 478 9.18 -23.38 13.60
N GLY A 479 10.39 -22.80 13.51
CA GLY A 479 11.50 -23.12 14.38
C GLY A 479 11.28 -22.68 15.83
N PHE A 480 12.15 -23.13 16.71
CA PHE A 480 12.16 -22.82 18.16
C PHE A 480 10.86 -23.20 18.89
N LYS A 481 10.17 -24.27 18.43
CA LYS A 481 8.92 -24.75 19.01
C LYS A 481 9.01 -25.03 20.50
N ASN A 482 10.14 -25.57 20.95
CA ASN A 482 10.40 -25.94 22.36
C ASN A 482 10.91 -24.76 23.19
N MET A 483 11.29 -23.65 22.57
CA MET A 483 11.70 -22.41 23.24
C MET A 483 10.47 -21.47 23.31
N ARG A 484 9.64 -21.68 24.31
CA ARG A 484 8.36 -20.97 24.46
C ARG A 484 8.10 -20.60 25.93
N PRO A 485 9.01 -19.83 26.56
CA PRO A 485 8.75 -19.33 27.90
C PRO A 485 7.57 -18.32 27.88
N PRO A 486 6.86 -18.15 28.99
CA PRO A 486 5.78 -17.17 29.10
C PRO A 486 6.20 -15.77 28.62
N ILE A 487 5.25 -15.01 28.09
CA ILE A 487 5.47 -13.60 27.75
C ILE A 487 5.33 -12.79 29.04
N GLU A 488 6.43 -12.16 29.45
CA GLU A 488 6.48 -11.22 30.57
C GLU A 488 6.70 -9.81 30.01
N TYR A 489 5.98 -8.83 30.56
CA TYR A 489 6.03 -7.44 30.10
C TYR A 489 7.44 -6.86 30.17
N GLY A 490 7.93 -6.35 29.03
CA GLY A 490 9.26 -5.73 28.94
C GLY A 490 10.45 -6.69 29.13
N ARG A 491 10.24 -8.01 29.04
CA ARG A 491 11.31 -8.99 29.24
C ARG A 491 11.73 -9.69 27.95
N SER A 492 13.02 -9.73 27.75
CA SER A 492 13.69 -10.47 26.68
C SER A 492 13.79 -11.96 27.01
N GLU A 493 14.12 -12.78 26.03
CA GLU A 493 14.37 -14.22 26.18
C GLU A 493 15.82 -14.54 25.83
N LEU A 494 16.58 -15.05 26.77
CA LEU A 494 17.89 -15.64 26.50
C LEU A 494 17.70 -16.99 25.80
N MET A 495 18.08 -17.08 24.54
CA MET A 495 17.93 -18.30 23.73
C MET A 495 19.15 -19.20 23.78
N PHE A 496 20.34 -18.64 23.72
CA PHE A 496 21.61 -19.34 23.77
C PHE A 496 22.62 -18.52 24.54
N GLU A 497 23.33 -19.18 25.47
CA GLU A 497 24.45 -18.57 26.18
C GLU A 497 25.74 -18.72 25.38
N GLY A 498 26.59 -17.73 25.45
CA GLY A 498 27.90 -17.68 24.81
C GLY A 498 28.80 -16.67 25.51
N GLU A 499 29.88 -16.29 24.84
CA GLU A 499 30.93 -15.42 25.39
C GLU A 499 31.27 -14.31 24.39
N LYS A 500 31.82 -13.20 24.85
CA LYS A 500 32.38 -12.08 24.10
C LYS A 500 31.37 -11.30 23.24
N ILE A 501 30.42 -11.96 22.56
CA ILE A 501 29.48 -11.34 21.62
C ILE A 501 28.04 -11.69 22.03
N ALA A 502 27.17 -10.68 22.17
CA ALA A 502 25.75 -10.88 22.35
C ALA A 502 24.99 -10.38 21.09
N LEU A 503 24.23 -11.25 20.45
CA LEU A 503 23.33 -10.96 19.34
C LEU A 503 21.93 -10.70 19.91
N VAL A 504 21.46 -9.46 19.90
CA VAL A 504 20.16 -9.05 20.42
C VAL A 504 19.22 -8.73 19.26
N ALA A 505 18.29 -9.63 18.97
CA ALA A 505 17.50 -9.59 17.74
C ALA A 505 16.02 -9.38 18.00
N VAL A 506 15.38 -8.63 17.10
CA VAL A 506 13.95 -8.31 17.12
C VAL A 506 13.20 -9.13 16.07
N GLY A 507 12.16 -9.85 16.50
CA GLY A 507 11.20 -10.53 15.64
C GLY A 507 11.83 -11.51 14.64
N SER A 508 11.63 -11.28 13.34
CA SER A 508 12.19 -12.13 12.25
C SER A 508 13.71 -12.22 12.25
N MET A 509 14.41 -11.21 12.76
CA MET A 509 15.87 -11.21 12.83
C MET A 509 16.44 -12.20 13.85
N VAL A 510 15.62 -12.75 14.76
CA VAL A 510 16.04 -13.82 15.67
C VAL A 510 16.50 -15.08 14.91
N GLN A 511 15.80 -15.43 13.84
CA GLN A 511 16.22 -16.53 12.97
C GLN A 511 17.61 -16.24 12.35
N THR A 512 17.82 -15.03 11.85
CA THR A 512 19.11 -14.60 11.28
C THR A 512 20.21 -14.60 12.36
N ALA A 513 19.91 -14.14 13.59
CA ALA A 513 20.86 -14.16 14.69
C ALA A 513 21.35 -15.58 15.04
N VAL A 514 20.46 -16.57 15.00
CA VAL A 514 20.84 -17.98 15.21
C VAL A 514 21.74 -18.48 14.08
N GLN A 515 21.45 -18.13 12.82
CA GLN A 515 22.33 -18.45 11.69
C GLN A 515 23.71 -17.79 11.81
N VAL A 516 23.77 -16.53 12.25
CA VAL A 516 25.02 -15.81 12.54
C VAL A 516 25.81 -16.55 13.63
N ARG A 517 25.15 -16.93 14.73
CA ARG A 517 25.78 -17.71 15.80
C ARG A 517 26.37 -19.02 15.30
N GLU A 518 25.63 -19.78 14.48
CA GLU A 518 26.12 -21.04 13.91
C GLU A 518 27.39 -20.82 13.08
N LYS A 519 27.41 -19.79 12.21
CA LYS A 519 28.59 -19.45 11.40
C LYS A 519 29.76 -18.90 12.23
N LEU A 520 29.51 -18.21 13.34
CA LEU A 520 30.54 -17.76 14.28
C LEU A 520 31.13 -18.95 15.05
N LEU A 521 30.31 -19.96 15.40
CA LEU A 521 30.78 -21.20 16.03
C LEU A 521 31.78 -21.95 15.13
N ASP A 522 31.57 -21.99 13.81
CA ASP A 522 32.53 -22.57 12.85
C ASP A 522 33.88 -21.85 12.86
N LYS A 523 33.92 -20.61 13.34
CA LYS A 523 35.12 -19.78 13.53
C LYS A 523 35.66 -19.81 14.97
N GLY A 524 35.08 -20.65 15.84
CA GLY A 524 35.49 -20.78 17.25
C GLY A 524 34.91 -19.70 18.18
N ILE A 525 33.93 -18.95 17.74
CA ILE A 525 33.26 -17.88 18.51
C ILE A 525 31.86 -18.33 18.91
N ASN A 526 31.63 -18.56 20.20
CA ASN A 526 30.33 -18.93 20.75
C ASN A 526 29.58 -17.66 21.20
N ALA A 527 28.71 -17.11 20.36
CA ALA A 527 27.95 -15.91 20.67
C ALA A 527 26.67 -16.20 21.46
N THR A 528 26.31 -15.31 22.39
CA THR A 528 25.02 -15.29 23.04
C THR A 528 23.92 -14.85 22.04
N VAL A 529 22.72 -15.43 22.12
CA VAL A 529 21.55 -14.98 21.34
C VAL A 529 20.40 -14.64 22.25
N VAL A 530 19.89 -13.41 22.11
CA VAL A 530 18.76 -12.87 22.85
C VAL A 530 17.64 -12.51 21.87
N ASN A 531 16.43 -13.00 22.12
CA ASN A 531 15.21 -12.52 21.51
C ASN A 531 14.69 -11.33 22.32
N ALA A 532 14.79 -10.13 21.78
CA ALA A 532 14.39 -8.91 22.48
C ALA A 532 12.91 -8.88 22.84
N ARG A 533 12.04 -9.50 22.04
CA ARG A 533 10.57 -9.52 22.20
C ARG A 533 9.93 -8.14 22.21
N PHE A 534 10.33 -7.29 23.16
CA PHE A 534 9.85 -5.92 23.33
C PHE A 534 10.93 -4.94 22.83
N VAL A 535 10.48 -4.01 22.01
CA VAL A 535 11.29 -2.87 21.56
C VAL A 535 11.03 -1.66 22.47
N CYS A 536 9.80 -1.54 22.93
CA CYS A 536 9.39 -0.58 23.93
C CYS A 536 8.39 -1.26 24.90
N PRO A 537 8.70 -1.28 26.23
CA PRO A 537 9.93 -0.81 26.85
C PRO A 537 11.13 -1.72 26.55
N LEU A 538 12.34 -1.16 26.64
CA LEU A 538 13.59 -1.93 26.61
C LEU A 538 13.75 -2.79 27.86
N ASP A 539 14.29 -4.00 27.72
CA ASP A 539 14.74 -4.82 28.85
C ASP A 539 16.13 -4.37 29.31
N THR A 540 16.14 -3.31 30.12
CA THR A 540 17.37 -2.70 30.65
C THR A 540 18.17 -3.66 31.55
N GLU A 541 17.51 -4.55 32.31
CA GLU A 541 18.21 -5.55 33.14
C GLU A 541 18.96 -6.57 32.27
N CYS A 542 18.38 -6.96 31.13
CA CYS A 542 19.06 -7.82 30.18
C CYS A 542 20.28 -7.10 29.56
N LEU A 543 20.11 -5.85 29.14
CA LEU A 543 21.20 -5.04 28.57
C LEU A 543 22.33 -4.82 29.56
N ASP A 544 22.03 -4.49 30.83
CA ASP A 544 23.02 -4.34 31.92
C ASP A 544 23.85 -5.63 32.10
N ARG A 545 23.18 -6.79 32.15
CA ARG A 545 23.88 -8.09 32.25
C ARG A 545 24.75 -8.36 31.03
N LEU A 546 24.23 -8.13 29.82
CA LEU A 546 24.98 -8.36 28.59
C LEU A 546 26.22 -7.47 28.50
N SER A 547 26.16 -6.22 28.98
CA SER A 547 27.28 -5.28 28.95
C SER A 547 28.41 -5.68 29.91
N ILE A 548 28.11 -6.41 31.00
CA ILE A 548 29.10 -6.92 31.94
C ILE A 548 29.78 -8.18 31.38
N ASP A 549 29.00 -9.07 30.76
CA ASP A 549 29.45 -10.41 30.35
C ASP A 549 30.03 -10.44 28.93
N HIS A 550 29.82 -9.40 28.09
CA HIS A 550 30.19 -9.36 26.68
C HIS A 550 30.94 -8.07 26.30
N GLN A 551 31.90 -8.18 25.40
CA GLN A 551 32.66 -7.05 24.84
C GLN A 551 31.92 -6.38 23.68
N TRP A 552 31.07 -7.15 22.98
CA TRP A 552 30.32 -6.70 21.81
C TRP A 552 28.85 -6.99 21.97
N ILE A 553 28.01 -6.00 21.71
CA ILE A 553 26.57 -6.16 21.57
C ILE A 553 26.18 -5.81 20.12
N VAL A 554 25.55 -6.77 19.44
CA VAL A 554 25.08 -6.64 18.07
C VAL A 554 23.56 -6.59 18.09
N THR A 555 22.96 -5.45 17.83
CA THR A 555 21.50 -5.32 17.71
C THR A 555 21.06 -5.59 16.29
N MET A 556 19.92 -6.30 16.12
CA MET A 556 19.46 -6.75 14.80
C MET A 556 17.96 -6.51 14.65
N GLU A 557 17.57 -5.67 13.67
CA GLU A 557 16.17 -5.28 13.41
C GLU A 557 15.86 -5.13 11.92
N GLU A 558 14.66 -5.48 11.49
CA GLU A 558 14.13 -5.14 10.16
C GLU A 558 13.41 -3.79 10.21
N ASN A 559 14.15 -2.74 10.47
CA ASN A 559 13.70 -1.36 10.58
C ASN A 559 14.84 -0.43 10.19
N VAL A 560 14.55 0.83 9.90
CA VAL A 560 15.60 1.84 9.74
C VAL A 560 16.38 1.98 11.04
N LEU A 561 17.70 2.17 10.95
CA LEU A 561 18.57 2.28 12.13
C LEU A 561 18.20 3.49 12.98
N LYS A 562 17.89 4.63 12.32
CA LYS A 562 17.57 5.89 12.98
C LYS A 562 16.23 5.81 13.73
N GLY A 563 16.26 6.09 15.02
CA GLY A 563 15.11 5.94 15.92
C GLY A 563 14.70 4.49 16.17
N GLY A 564 15.51 3.52 15.73
CA GLY A 564 15.23 2.10 15.86
C GLY A 564 15.64 1.50 17.21
N PHE A 565 15.48 0.19 17.31
CA PHE A 565 15.84 -0.59 18.51
C PHE A 565 17.32 -0.50 18.84
N GLY A 566 18.19 -0.58 17.82
CA GLY A 566 19.63 -0.51 18.00
C GLY A 566 20.09 0.83 18.58
N GLU A 567 19.55 1.94 18.06
CA GLU A 567 19.87 3.28 18.58
C GLU A 567 19.40 3.43 20.02
N ALA A 568 18.18 3.00 20.36
CA ALA A 568 17.67 3.04 21.71
C ALA A 568 18.50 2.19 22.71
N CYS A 569 18.96 1.01 22.29
CA CYS A 569 19.89 0.20 23.07
C CYS A 569 21.25 0.91 23.25
N GLY A 570 21.76 1.52 22.19
CA GLY A 570 23.01 2.27 22.20
C GLY A 570 22.99 3.45 23.16
N ASP A 571 21.95 4.28 23.08
CA ASP A 571 21.78 5.42 24.00
C ASP A 571 21.76 4.97 25.45
N TYR A 572 20.99 3.92 25.77
CA TYR A 572 20.92 3.37 27.12
C TYR A 572 22.29 2.87 27.61
N LEU A 573 23.00 2.09 26.79
CA LEU A 573 24.27 1.49 27.16
C LEU A 573 25.39 2.52 27.31
N LEU A 574 25.46 3.53 26.43
CA LEU A 574 26.46 4.59 26.48
C LEU A 574 26.33 5.49 27.74
N GLU A 575 25.12 5.63 28.28
CA GLU A 575 24.93 6.37 29.55
C GLU A 575 25.48 5.62 30.76
N LYS A 576 25.57 4.29 30.72
CA LYS A 576 25.85 3.44 31.89
C LYS A 576 27.11 2.59 31.80
N HIS A 577 27.55 2.26 30.59
CA HIS A 577 28.59 1.25 30.33
C HIS A 577 29.55 1.74 29.22
N GLU A 578 30.64 2.40 29.62
CA GLU A 578 31.59 3.05 28.70
C GLU A 578 32.41 2.07 27.85
N ASP A 579 32.55 0.80 28.26
CA ASP A 579 33.45 -0.18 27.64
C ASP A 579 32.78 -1.10 26.62
N VAL A 580 31.47 -0.99 26.36
CA VAL A 580 30.74 -1.87 25.44
C VAL A 580 30.84 -1.36 23.99
N ARG A 581 31.25 -2.25 23.08
CA ARG A 581 31.27 -1.98 21.65
C ARG A 581 29.96 -2.41 21.00
N LEU A 582 29.42 -1.53 20.16
CA LEU A 582 28.09 -1.71 19.55
C LEU A 582 28.19 -1.89 18.05
N ILE A 583 27.43 -2.83 17.51
CA ILE A 583 27.18 -3.00 16.08
C ILE A 583 25.65 -2.99 15.87
N HIS A 584 25.15 -2.07 15.06
CA HIS A 584 23.72 -2.03 14.73
C HIS A 584 23.48 -2.59 13.33
N VAL A 585 22.64 -3.61 13.21
CA VAL A 585 22.20 -4.23 11.96
C VAL A 585 20.75 -3.84 11.71
N GLY A 586 20.51 -3.13 10.65
CA GLY A 586 19.19 -2.66 10.24
C GLY A 586 19.28 -1.94 8.89
N VAL A 587 18.17 -1.37 8.44
CA VAL A 587 18.09 -0.64 7.19
C VAL A 587 18.80 0.72 7.36
N PRO A 588 19.80 1.05 6.51
CA PRO A 588 20.44 2.36 6.55
C PRO A 588 19.47 3.49 6.14
N ASP A 589 19.93 4.74 6.11
CA ASP A 589 19.13 5.92 5.73
C ASP A 589 18.87 5.96 4.21
N VAL A 590 18.11 4.98 3.72
CA VAL A 590 17.72 4.85 2.30
C VAL A 590 16.29 4.34 2.17
N TYR A 591 15.63 4.70 1.08
CA TYR A 591 14.40 4.02 0.66
C TYR A 591 14.75 2.68 -0.01
N VAL A 592 14.11 1.60 0.43
CA VAL A 592 14.38 0.25 -0.09
C VAL A 592 13.49 -0.04 -1.29
N GLU A 593 14.10 -0.26 -2.44
CA GLU A 593 13.42 -0.57 -3.69
C GLU A 593 12.69 -1.92 -3.64
N HIS A 594 11.98 -2.25 -4.73
CA HIS A 594 11.30 -3.54 -4.88
C HIS A 594 12.29 -4.67 -5.20
N GLY A 595 11.93 -5.89 -4.79
CA GLY A 595 12.75 -7.10 -5.02
C GLY A 595 12.35 -8.25 -4.11
N GLY A 596 12.99 -9.39 -4.25
CA GLY A 596 12.86 -10.50 -3.30
C GLY A 596 13.45 -10.14 -1.94
N VAL A 597 12.78 -10.53 -0.84
CA VAL A 597 13.22 -10.16 0.53
C VAL A 597 14.67 -10.61 0.82
N ASP A 598 15.04 -11.83 0.43
CA ASP A 598 16.41 -12.34 0.64
C ASP A 598 17.45 -11.53 -0.15
N GLN A 599 17.11 -11.14 -1.38
CA GLN A 599 17.96 -10.26 -2.20
C GLN A 599 18.12 -8.88 -1.55
N LEU A 600 17.02 -8.31 -1.04
CA LEU A 600 17.04 -7.02 -0.34
C LEU A 600 17.89 -7.09 0.93
N LYS A 601 17.74 -8.14 1.75
CA LYS A 601 18.58 -8.37 2.95
C LYS A 601 20.06 -8.43 2.59
N LYS A 602 20.41 -9.13 1.51
CA LYS A 602 21.80 -9.20 1.04
C LYS A 602 22.34 -7.84 0.57
N THR A 603 21.56 -7.09 -0.19
CA THR A 603 21.92 -5.74 -0.65
C THR A 603 22.12 -4.76 0.52
N LEU A 604 21.34 -4.94 1.60
CA LEU A 604 21.40 -4.11 2.80
C LEU A 604 22.39 -4.64 3.85
N HIS A 605 23.14 -5.70 3.55
CA HIS A 605 24.07 -6.38 4.47
C HIS A 605 23.39 -6.83 5.78
N MET A 606 22.15 -7.28 5.68
CA MET A 606 21.33 -7.77 6.79
C MET A 606 21.20 -9.33 6.79
N ASP A 607 21.82 -10.00 5.84
CA ASP A 607 21.92 -11.46 5.80
C ASP A 607 23.04 -11.99 6.73
N ALA A 608 22.96 -13.29 7.07
CA ALA A 608 23.87 -13.86 8.06
C ALA A 608 25.35 -13.79 7.66
N ASP A 609 25.69 -13.94 6.38
CA ASP A 609 27.08 -13.90 5.91
C ASP A 609 27.66 -12.49 6.06
N SER A 610 26.95 -11.48 5.57
CA SER A 610 27.37 -10.08 5.68
C SER A 610 27.53 -9.63 7.15
N ILE A 611 26.64 -10.10 8.04
CA ILE A 611 26.72 -9.77 9.46
C ILE A 611 27.95 -10.41 10.10
N VAL A 612 28.26 -11.68 9.79
CA VAL A 612 29.47 -12.39 10.30
C VAL A 612 30.73 -11.67 9.83
N GLU A 613 30.83 -11.31 8.55
CA GLU A 613 31.94 -10.55 8.00
C GLU A 613 32.15 -9.23 8.75
N ARG A 614 31.08 -8.47 8.97
CA ARG A 614 31.13 -7.19 9.69
C ARG A 614 31.59 -7.35 11.14
N ILE A 615 31.11 -8.40 11.84
CA ILE A 615 31.52 -8.70 13.21
C ILE A 615 33.02 -9.05 13.25
N CYS A 616 33.48 -9.96 12.38
CA CYS A 616 34.87 -10.38 12.34
C CYS A 616 35.84 -9.22 12.00
N SER A 617 35.45 -8.36 11.04
CA SER A 617 36.25 -7.17 10.72
C SER A 617 36.37 -6.22 11.91
N ALA A 618 35.24 -5.91 12.57
CA ALA A 618 35.23 -5.03 13.72
C ALA A 618 36.06 -5.57 14.90
N MET A 619 36.08 -6.89 15.09
CA MET A 619 36.92 -7.54 16.12
C MET A 619 38.41 -7.44 15.79
N SER A 620 38.79 -7.68 14.52
CA SER A 620 40.21 -7.56 14.09
C SER A 620 40.72 -6.14 14.23
N ASP A 621 39.92 -5.14 13.79
CA ASP A 621 40.28 -3.71 13.90
C ASP A 621 40.48 -3.27 15.36
N ALA A 622 39.81 -3.95 16.29
CA ALA A 622 39.89 -3.66 17.72
C ALA A 622 41.08 -4.37 18.43
N GLU A 623 41.59 -5.47 17.86
CA GLU A 623 42.79 -6.15 18.36
C GLU A 623 44.09 -5.45 17.88
N ASP A 624 44.02 -4.71 16.77
CA ASP A 624 45.11 -3.94 16.20
C ASP A 624 45.28 -2.53 16.85
N GLN A 625 44.33 -2.10 17.67
CA GLN A 625 44.34 -0.83 18.44
C GLN A 625 44.77 -1.06 19.90
#